data_f9f3eb2d582511985846b7a08f106578
#
_entry.id   f9f3eb2d582511985846b7a08f106578
#
_cell.length_a   1.000
_cell.length_b   1.000
_cell.length_c   1.000
_cell.angle_alpha   90.00
_cell.angle_beta   90.00
_cell.angle_gamma   90.00
#
_symmetry.space_group_name_H-M   'P 1'
#
loop_
_entity.id
_entity.type
_entity.pdbx_description
1 polymer ?
#
loop_
_entity_poly.entity_id
_entity_poly.type
_entity_poly.pdbx_seq_one_letter_code
_entity_poly.pdbx_strand_id
1 'polypeptide(L)'
;MRLIRIYTEESLSEDNSVFLKDNTHHYLSKVLRVKQNQSIVLFNNTGFDFYGYIKKITNKHFEIYLEKKHFTGTKSQNIELAFSVCKNPCSDLIVQKLTELGVESIQPIISKNSIFNQKKIDSKKKITHWRNISISSCEQSERS
;
A
#
# COMPACT_ATOMS: atom_id res chain seq x y z
N MET A 1 3.15 3.11 20.92
CA MET A 1 2.89 4.05 19.81
C MET A 1 2.95 3.24 18.53
N ARG A 2 1.90 3.26 17.70
CA ARG A 2 1.89 2.45 16.46
C ARG A 2 2.93 3.00 15.49
N LEU A 3 3.78 2.16 14.94
CA LEU A 3 4.81 2.54 13.98
C LEU A 3 4.13 2.92 12.66
N ILE A 4 4.54 4.03 12.07
CA ILE A 4 4.03 4.46 10.76
C ILE A 4 4.67 3.59 9.69
N ARG A 5 3.83 2.97 8.87
CA ARG A 5 4.24 2.08 7.80
C ARG A 5 3.73 2.60 6.48
N ILE A 6 4.62 2.78 5.49
CA ILE A 6 4.35 3.47 4.22
C ILE A 6 4.85 2.65 3.05
N TYR A 7 3.98 2.46 2.07
CA TYR A 7 4.35 1.89 0.77
C TYR A 7 5.08 2.92 -0.10
N THR A 8 6.09 2.47 -0.83
CA THR A 8 6.77 3.28 -1.85
C THR A 8 7.18 2.43 -3.04
N GLU A 9 7.25 3.04 -4.21
CA GLU A 9 7.79 2.39 -5.43
C GLU A 9 9.31 2.61 -5.57
N GLU A 10 9.91 3.35 -4.66
CA GLU A 10 11.35 3.59 -4.65
C GLU A 10 12.15 2.31 -4.30
N SER A 11 13.36 2.22 -4.81
CA SER A 11 14.30 1.17 -4.41
C SER A 11 14.75 1.39 -2.97
N LEU A 12 14.63 0.37 -2.15
CA LEU A 12 14.98 0.40 -0.74
C LEU A 12 16.22 -0.46 -0.48
N SER A 13 17.17 0.07 0.27
CA SER A 13 18.35 -0.65 0.76
C SER A 13 18.75 -0.18 2.16
N GLU A 14 19.38 -1.05 2.93
CA GLU A 14 19.93 -0.70 4.25
C GLU A 14 21.05 0.32 4.11
N ASP A 15 21.28 1.07 5.17
CA ASP A 15 22.30 2.09 5.29
C ASP A 15 22.24 3.17 4.19
N ASN A 16 21.04 3.45 3.70
CA ASN A 16 20.82 4.40 2.62
C ASN A 16 19.68 5.37 2.92
N SER A 17 19.69 6.51 2.23
CA SER A 17 18.61 7.50 2.29
C SER A 17 17.68 7.39 1.09
N VAL A 18 16.39 7.48 1.35
CA VAL A 18 15.31 7.48 0.35
C VAL A 18 14.57 8.81 0.40
N PHE A 19 14.16 9.30 -0.77
CA PHE A 19 13.49 10.58 -0.92
C PHE A 19 12.03 10.36 -1.33
N LEU A 20 11.10 10.61 -0.41
CA LEU A 20 9.66 10.52 -0.70
C LEU A 20 9.12 11.89 -1.12
N LYS A 21 8.47 11.93 -2.28
CA LYS A 21 7.99 13.15 -2.94
C LYS A 21 6.48 13.09 -3.18
N ASP A 22 5.95 14.11 -3.81
CA ASP A 22 4.60 14.21 -4.37
C ASP A 22 3.48 13.80 -3.38
N ASN A 23 2.65 12.84 -3.75
CA ASN A 23 1.52 12.41 -2.94
C ASN A 23 1.94 11.87 -1.57
N THR A 24 3.05 11.14 -1.50
CA THR A 24 3.58 10.61 -0.24
C THR A 24 4.07 11.74 0.67
N HIS A 25 4.72 12.76 0.09
CA HIS A 25 5.10 13.96 0.85
C HIS A 25 3.86 14.67 1.43
N HIS A 26 2.82 14.85 0.63
CA HIS A 26 1.57 15.46 1.10
C HIS A 26 0.92 14.63 2.22
N TYR A 27 0.87 13.31 2.06
CA TYR A 27 0.31 12.39 3.06
C TYR A 27 1.07 12.44 4.39
N LEU A 28 2.40 12.33 4.36
CA LEU A 28 3.25 12.41 5.55
C LEU A 28 3.13 13.76 6.26
N SER A 29 3.08 14.88 5.52
CA SER A 29 3.07 16.22 6.10
C SER A 29 1.70 16.66 6.59
N LYS A 30 0.63 16.44 5.82
CA LYS A 30 -0.71 16.97 6.08
C LYS A 30 -1.62 16.01 6.84
N VAL A 31 -1.55 14.73 6.53
CA VAL A 31 -2.42 13.71 7.14
C VAL A 31 -1.76 13.16 8.40
N LEU A 32 -0.56 12.59 8.28
CA LEU A 32 0.13 11.97 9.40
C LEU A 32 0.90 12.96 10.28
N ARG A 33 1.23 14.13 9.77
CA ARG A 33 1.92 15.23 10.48
C ARG A 33 3.18 14.74 11.19
N VAL A 34 3.97 13.95 10.46
CA VAL A 34 5.20 13.35 10.99
C VAL A 34 6.26 14.41 11.29
N LYS A 35 7.13 14.09 12.24
CA LYS A 35 8.20 14.98 12.69
C LYS A 35 9.57 14.42 12.32
N GLN A 36 10.57 15.29 12.29
CA GLN A 36 11.96 14.89 12.15
C GLN A 36 12.36 13.95 13.31
N ASN A 37 13.23 12.99 13.02
CA ASN A 37 13.66 11.91 13.92
C ASN A 37 12.56 10.93 14.35
N GLN A 38 11.37 11.01 13.76
CA GLN A 38 10.31 10.02 13.99
C GLN A 38 10.61 8.73 13.24
N SER A 39 10.46 7.59 13.94
CA SER A 39 10.61 6.27 13.34
C SER A 39 9.51 5.98 12.32
N ILE A 40 9.90 5.32 11.24
CA ILE A 40 9.04 4.94 10.13
C ILE A 40 9.49 3.61 9.54
N VAL A 41 8.55 2.88 8.96
CA VAL A 41 8.83 1.68 8.16
C VAL A 41 8.44 1.96 6.71
N LEU A 42 9.33 1.63 5.79
CA LEU A 42 9.03 1.62 4.35
C LEU A 42 8.98 0.19 3.84
N PHE A 43 8.11 -0.06 2.87
CA PHE A 43 8.07 -1.33 2.15
C PHE A 43 7.71 -1.11 0.68
N ASN A 44 8.12 -2.02 -0.19
CA ASN A 44 7.97 -1.90 -1.64
C ASN A 44 7.61 -3.22 -2.34
N ASN A 45 6.86 -4.07 -1.66
CA ASN A 45 6.39 -5.36 -2.19
C ASN A 45 7.53 -6.35 -2.53
N THR A 46 8.69 -6.22 -1.87
CA THR A 46 9.81 -7.17 -2.00
C THR A 46 9.83 -8.23 -0.90
N GLY A 47 8.83 -8.23 -0.01
CA GLY A 47 8.78 -9.09 1.16
C GLY A 47 9.64 -8.61 2.33
N PHE A 48 10.19 -7.40 2.25
CA PHE A 48 10.97 -6.80 3.32
C PHE A 48 10.34 -5.50 3.81
N ASP A 49 10.38 -5.31 5.12
CA ASP A 49 10.16 -4.04 5.79
C ASP A 49 11.50 -3.39 6.11
N PHE A 50 11.63 -2.13 5.74
CA PHE A 50 12.81 -1.31 5.99
C PHE A 50 12.52 -0.31 7.10
N TYR A 51 13.20 -0.46 8.20
CA TYR A 51 13.09 0.38 9.40
C TYR A 51 14.06 1.53 9.33
N GLY A 52 13.59 2.71 9.65
CA GLY A 52 14.40 3.91 9.64
C GLY A 52 13.73 5.06 10.36
N TYR A 53 14.23 6.25 10.11
CA TYR A 53 13.69 7.49 10.68
C TYR A 53 13.73 8.64 9.67
N ILE A 54 12.90 9.64 9.93
CA ILE A 54 12.82 10.85 9.12
C ILE A 54 14.04 11.71 9.44
N LYS A 55 15.03 11.71 8.54
CA LYS A 55 16.29 12.44 8.68
C LYS A 55 16.11 13.94 8.44
N LYS A 56 15.34 14.29 7.40
CA LYS A 56 15.11 15.69 7.03
C LYS A 56 13.74 15.87 6.37
N ILE A 57 13.12 16.99 6.67
CA ILE A 57 11.86 17.43 6.08
C ILE A 57 12.11 18.70 5.28
N THR A 58 11.74 18.71 4.01
CA THR A 58 11.78 19.88 3.15
C THR A 58 10.41 20.17 2.56
N ASN A 59 10.24 21.30 1.89
CA ASN A 59 8.97 21.61 1.22
C ASN A 59 8.69 20.72 -0.01
N LYS A 60 9.68 19.94 -0.49
CA LYS A 60 9.56 19.12 -1.70
C LYS A 60 9.65 17.62 -1.45
N HIS A 61 10.33 17.21 -0.41
CA HIS A 61 10.56 15.80 -0.12
C HIS A 61 10.83 15.55 1.38
N PHE A 62 10.60 14.32 1.79
CA PHE A 62 11.10 13.73 3.03
C PHE A 62 12.35 12.92 2.71
N GLU A 63 13.45 13.16 3.40
CA GLU A 63 14.63 12.30 3.40
C GLU A 63 14.49 11.32 4.58
N ILE A 64 14.42 10.03 4.28
CA ILE A 64 14.30 8.96 5.28
C ILE A 64 15.56 8.13 5.21
N TYR A 65 16.24 7.98 6.34
CA TYR A 65 17.39 7.10 6.46
C TYR A 65 16.93 5.72 6.92
N LEU A 66 17.33 4.69 6.20
CA LEU A 66 16.98 3.30 6.45
C LEU A 66 18.14 2.61 7.17
N GLU A 67 17.88 2.11 8.38
CA GLU A 67 18.92 1.53 9.26
C GLU A 67 19.03 0.01 9.10
N LYS A 68 17.88 -0.65 8.93
CA LYS A 68 17.82 -2.12 8.87
C LYS A 68 16.62 -2.59 8.07
N LYS A 69 16.72 -3.78 7.54
CA LYS A 69 15.59 -4.50 6.91
C LYS A 69 15.25 -5.75 7.70
N HIS A 70 13.99 -6.11 7.65
CA HIS A 70 13.47 -7.33 8.23
C HIS A 70 12.61 -8.05 7.19
N PHE A 71 12.81 -9.34 7.03
CA PHE A 71 11.95 -10.14 6.16
C PHE A 71 10.59 -10.35 6.82
N THR A 72 9.56 -9.82 6.20
CA THR A 72 8.17 -9.91 6.65
C THR A 72 7.32 -10.76 5.71
N GLY A 73 7.93 -11.28 4.65
CA GLY A 73 7.25 -12.14 3.68
C GLY A 73 6.57 -13.29 4.41
N THR A 74 5.31 -13.10 4.74
CA THR A 74 4.44 -14.21 5.11
C THR A 74 4.40 -15.12 3.89
N LYS A 75 4.57 -16.42 4.10
CA LYS A 75 4.29 -17.40 3.05
C LYS A 75 2.92 -17.05 2.49
N SER A 76 2.88 -16.57 1.25
CA SER A 76 1.63 -16.38 0.54
C SER A 76 0.93 -17.73 0.60
N GLN A 77 -0.34 -17.74 0.91
CA GLN A 77 -1.09 -19.00 0.98
C GLN A 77 -1.37 -19.58 -0.41
N ASN A 78 -0.77 -18.99 -1.47
CA ASN A 78 -1.02 -19.31 -2.87
C ASN A 78 -2.53 -19.34 -3.20
N ILE A 79 -3.30 -18.45 -2.57
CA ILE A 79 -4.73 -18.33 -2.80
C ILE A 79 -4.94 -17.22 -3.81
N GLU A 80 -5.49 -17.58 -4.95
CA GLU A 80 -6.05 -16.64 -5.91
C GLU A 80 -7.56 -16.61 -5.78
N LEU A 81 -8.15 -15.42 -5.73
CA LEU A 81 -9.59 -15.27 -5.56
C LEU A 81 -10.20 -14.41 -6.65
N ALA A 82 -11.15 -14.99 -7.39
CA ALA A 82 -11.99 -14.26 -8.33
C ALA A 82 -13.31 -13.86 -7.71
N PHE A 83 -13.75 -12.60 -7.87
CA PHE A 83 -15.04 -12.14 -7.37
C PHE A 83 -15.82 -11.35 -8.43
N SER A 84 -17.13 -11.51 -8.44
CA SER A 84 -18.00 -10.70 -9.31
C SER A 84 -18.11 -9.28 -8.78
N VAL A 85 -17.82 -8.29 -9.64
CA VAL A 85 -17.90 -6.89 -9.26
C VAL A 85 -19.32 -6.53 -8.82
N CYS A 86 -19.45 -6.05 -7.59
CA CYS A 86 -20.68 -5.60 -6.97
C CYS A 86 -20.65 -4.07 -6.75
N LYS A 87 -21.66 -3.50 -6.09
CA LYS A 87 -21.72 -2.06 -5.77
C LYS A 87 -20.46 -1.62 -5.00
N ASN A 88 -19.99 -0.38 -5.25
CA ASN A 88 -18.71 0.10 -4.75
C ASN A 88 -18.40 -0.24 -3.28
N PRO A 89 -19.26 0.02 -2.29
CA PRO A 89 -18.90 -0.30 -0.90
C PRO A 89 -18.58 -1.78 -0.70
N CYS A 90 -19.26 -2.67 -1.40
CA CYS A 90 -19.07 -4.11 -1.29
C CYS A 90 -17.75 -4.57 -1.95
N SER A 91 -17.49 -4.14 -3.18
CA SER A 91 -16.24 -4.48 -3.88
C SER A 91 -15.01 -3.94 -3.15
N ASP A 92 -15.10 -2.73 -2.62
CA ASP A 92 -14.02 -2.07 -1.88
C ASP A 92 -13.70 -2.84 -0.58
N LEU A 93 -14.74 -3.27 0.13
CA LEU A 93 -14.59 -4.10 1.34
C LEU A 93 -13.99 -5.48 1.02
N ILE A 94 -14.40 -6.11 -0.09
CA ILE A 94 -13.84 -7.39 -0.54
C ILE A 94 -12.34 -7.23 -0.77
N VAL A 95 -11.91 -6.24 -1.56
CA VAL A 95 -10.50 -5.99 -1.84
C VAL A 95 -9.72 -5.73 -0.56
N GLN A 96 -10.25 -4.87 0.32
CA GLN A 96 -9.64 -4.60 1.62
C GLN A 96 -9.42 -5.88 2.42
N LYS A 97 -10.46 -6.66 2.64
CA LYS A 97 -10.38 -7.85 3.50
C LYS A 97 -9.54 -8.97 2.91
N LEU A 98 -9.60 -9.19 1.61
CA LEU A 98 -8.74 -10.16 0.95
C LEU A 98 -7.26 -9.79 1.06
N THR A 99 -6.93 -8.52 0.93
CA THR A 99 -5.56 -8.02 1.14
C THR A 99 -5.12 -8.22 2.59
N GLU A 100 -5.95 -7.86 3.57
CA GLU A 100 -5.66 -8.06 4.99
C GLU A 100 -5.45 -9.56 5.32
N LEU A 101 -6.17 -10.46 4.68
CA LEU A 101 -6.03 -11.91 4.82
C LEU A 101 -4.80 -12.49 4.10
N GLY A 102 -4.18 -11.73 3.18
CA GLY A 102 -2.98 -12.15 2.45
C GLY A 102 -3.25 -13.07 1.27
N VAL A 103 -4.35 -12.87 0.59
CA VAL A 103 -4.63 -13.48 -0.70
C VAL A 103 -3.60 -12.98 -1.70
N GLU A 104 -2.98 -13.89 -2.46
CA GLU A 104 -1.90 -13.58 -3.39
C GLU A 104 -2.40 -12.79 -4.61
N SER A 105 -3.54 -13.16 -5.13
CA SER A 105 -4.12 -12.54 -6.32
C SER A 105 -5.62 -12.32 -6.17
N ILE A 106 -6.09 -11.14 -6.56
CA ILE A 106 -7.50 -10.76 -6.54
C ILE A 106 -7.93 -10.42 -7.96
N GLN A 107 -8.79 -11.26 -8.54
CA GLN A 107 -9.27 -11.11 -9.91
C GLN A 107 -10.72 -10.62 -9.94
N PRO A 108 -10.98 -9.34 -10.21
CA PRO A 108 -12.36 -8.87 -10.42
C PRO A 108 -12.90 -9.36 -11.76
N ILE A 109 -14.10 -9.92 -11.74
CA ILE A 109 -14.79 -10.41 -12.94
C ILE A 109 -16.14 -9.70 -13.13
N ILE A 110 -16.52 -9.48 -14.38
CA ILE A 110 -17.83 -8.95 -14.75
C ILE A 110 -18.65 -10.11 -15.29
N SER A 111 -19.65 -10.54 -14.54
CA SER A 111 -20.56 -11.60 -14.95
C SER A 111 -21.76 -11.03 -15.74
N LYS A 112 -22.50 -11.91 -16.43
CA LYS A 112 -23.70 -11.55 -17.21
C LYS A 112 -24.74 -10.78 -16.38
N ASN A 113 -24.85 -11.11 -15.11
CA ASN A 113 -25.82 -10.51 -14.19
C ASN A 113 -25.21 -9.47 -13.24
N SER A 114 -23.94 -9.06 -13.49
CA SER A 114 -23.35 -8.00 -12.68
C SER A 114 -24.04 -6.65 -12.97
N ILE A 115 -24.20 -5.86 -11.90
CA ILE A 115 -24.80 -4.52 -11.97
C ILE A 115 -23.99 -3.58 -12.88
N PHE A 116 -22.74 -3.93 -13.11
CA PHE A 116 -21.82 -3.17 -13.93
C PHE A 116 -21.78 -3.68 -15.37
N ASN A 117 -22.15 -2.79 -16.31
CA ASN A 117 -21.98 -3.06 -17.72
C ASN A 117 -20.57 -2.66 -18.15
N GLN A 118 -19.86 -3.57 -18.82
CA GLN A 118 -18.48 -3.39 -19.30
C GLN A 118 -18.25 -2.07 -20.08
N LYS A 119 -19.28 -1.57 -20.78
CA LYS A 119 -19.24 -0.32 -21.55
C LYS A 119 -19.30 0.96 -20.68
N LYS A 120 -19.65 0.89 -19.41
CA LYS A 120 -19.83 2.03 -18.50
C LYS A 120 -18.76 2.17 -17.42
N ILE A 121 -17.84 1.21 -17.33
CA ILE A 121 -16.79 1.24 -16.32
C ILE A 121 -15.50 1.74 -16.95
N ASP A 122 -14.95 2.83 -16.43
CA ASP A 122 -13.55 3.14 -16.60
C ASP A 122 -12.73 2.13 -15.76
N SER A 123 -12.41 0.99 -16.38
CA SER A 123 -11.71 -0.13 -15.72
C SER A 123 -10.35 0.31 -15.14
N LYS A 124 -9.66 1.25 -15.80
CA LYS A 124 -8.37 1.76 -15.32
C LYS A 124 -8.53 2.53 -14.00
N LYS A 125 -9.48 3.45 -13.93
CA LYS A 125 -9.75 4.20 -12.68
C LYS A 125 -10.15 3.28 -11.54
N LYS A 126 -10.96 2.25 -11.83
CA LYS A 126 -11.42 1.32 -10.81
C LYS A 126 -10.29 0.44 -10.29
N ILE A 127 -9.42 -0.06 -11.16
CA ILE A 127 -8.23 -0.83 -10.76
C ILE A 127 -7.27 0.04 -9.94
N THR A 128 -7.02 1.28 -10.36
CA THR A 128 -6.20 2.22 -9.58
C THR A 128 -6.80 2.47 -8.19
N HIS A 129 -8.12 2.64 -8.09
CA HIS A 129 -8.81 2.80 -6.82
C HIS A 129 -8.61 1.56 -5.91
N TRP A 130 -8.81 0.36 -6.42
CA TRP A 130 -8.62 -0.88 -5.65
C TRP A 130 -7.16 -1.13 -5.28
N ARG A 131 -6.21 -0.78 -6.16
CA ARG A 131 -4.78 -0.81 -5.82
C ARG A 131 -4.47 0.09 -4.62
N ASN A 132 -5.03 1.29 -4.58
CA ASN A 132 -4.87 2.19 -3.43
C ASN A 132 -5.49 1.61 -2.14
N ILE A 133 -6.64 0.95 -2.24
CA ILE A 133 -7.24 0.23 -1.11
C ILE A 133 -6.30 -0.88 -0.62
N SER A 134 -5.76 -1.68 -1.53
CA SER A 134 -4.81 -2.76 -1.18
C SER A 134 -3.55 -2.19 -0.51
N ILE A 135 -2.96 -1.12 -1.04
CA ILE A 135 -1.80 -0.46 -0.43
C ILE A 135 -2.13 -0.01 1.00
N SER A 136 -3.23 0.71 1.20
CA SER A 136 -3.65 1.17 2.53
C SER A 136 -3.92 -0.01 3.48
N SER A 137 -4.45 -1.11 2.96
CA SER A 137 -4.68 -2.34 3.74
C SER A 137 -3.36 -2.99 4.17
N CYS A 138 -2.35 -3.04 3.28
CA CYS A 138 -1.00 -3.51 3.60
C CYS A 138 -0.33 -2.62 4.67
N GLU A 139 -0.47 -1.29 4.55
CA GLU A 139 0.05 -0.35 5.55
C GLU A 139 -0.53 -0.59 6.94
N GLN A 140 -1.81 -0.98 7.03
CA GLN A 140 -2.52 -1.19 8.28
C GLN A 140 -2.38 -2.60 8.86
N SER A 141 -2.27 -3.62 8.02
CA SER A 141 -2.23 -5.03 8.41
C SER A 141 -0.81 -5.60 8.56
N GLU A 142 0.22 -4.76 8.39
CA GLU A 142 1.64 -5.14 8.47
C GLU A 142 2.05 -6.20 7.43
N ARG A 143 1.35 -6.22 6.28
CA ARG A 143 1.71 -7.07 5.13
C ARG A 143 2.53 -6.29 4.11
N SER A 144 3.40 -6.99 3.42
CA SER A 144 4.28 -6.44 2.37
C SER A 144 4.27 -7.35 1.15
#